data_663a5452b1a90b4277bb215f2e5a28e1
#
_entry.id   663a5452b1a90b4277bb215f2e5a28e1
#
_cell.length_a   1.000
_cell.length_b   1.000
_cell.length_c   1.000
_cell.angle_alpha   90.00
_cell.angle_beta   90.00
_cell.angle_gamma   90.00
#
_symmetry.space_group_name_H-M   'P 1'
#
loop_
_entity.id
_entity.type
_entity.pdbx_description
1 polymer ?
#
loop_
_entity_poly.entity_id
_entity_poly.type
_entity_poly.pdbx_seq_one_letter_code
_entity_poly.pdbx_strand_id
1 'polypeptide(L)'
;KKEYAGLLDIVMNRKTDWGVIFDLFHKERVSVDKLLMGPDFFEIVRECYNRKYPNIVFSDFLWTMRSIYLPLFRIMKMDVPKADLYHCVATGYAGVLGSMAKHFHGSSLLISEHGIYTREREEELIKADWVKGVYKNIWIERCKKMSFLAYEKADIVTCLYERAKSLQIELGCPEEKTQVTPNGVDPSRFENLVVLPQMQDDKVHVGAILRVTPIKDVKTMIRAFAYAKKKAPSLKLWIMGPTDEDEEYAKEC
;
A
#
# COMPACT_ATOMS: atom_id res chain seq x y z
N LYS A 1 -15.23 -22.75 18.45
CA LYS A 1 -13.91 -22.75 19.17
C LYS A 1 -12.74 -22.40 18.24
N LYS A 2 -12.67 -22.99 17.02
CA LYS A 2 -11.60 -22.68 16.04
C LYS A 2 -11.67 -21.24 15.57
N GLU A 3 -12.85 -20.74 15.27
CA GLU A 3 -13.13 -19.38 14.80
C GLU A 3 -12.71 -18.34 15.86
N TYR A 4 -13.05 -18.58 17.14
CA TYR A 4 -12.64 -17.73 18.24
C TYR A 4 -11.10 -17.68 18.38
N ALA A 5 -10.43 -18.84 18.32
CA ALA A 5 -8.97 -18.92 18.36
C ALA A 5 -8.34 -18.16 17.17
N GLY A 6 -8.87 -18.32 15.97
CA GLY A 6 -8.40 -17.60 14.77
C GLY A 6 -8.56 -16.08 14.89
N LEU A 7 -9.70 -15.62 15.39
CA LEU A 7 -9.92 -14.18 15.65
C LEU A 7 -8.97 -13.66 16.74
N LEU A 8 -8.76 -14.42 17.80
CA LEU A 8 -7.79 -14.07 18.84
C LEU A 8 -6.36 -13.97 18.28
N ASP A 9 -5.95 -14.90 17.42
CA ASP A 9 -4.63 -14.89 16.79
C ASP A 9 -4.44 -13.69 15.87
N ILE A 10 -5.49 -13.29 15.12
CA ILE A 10 -5.44 -12.05 14.34
C ILE A 10 -5.26 -10.85 15.28
N VAL A 11 -6.09 -10.73 16.31
CA VAL A 11 -6.07 -9.58 17.24
C VAL A 11 -4.75 -9.52 18.02
N MET A 12 -4.24 -10.67 18.42
CA MET A 12 -2.96 -10.80 19.13
C MET A 12 -1.72 -10.67 18.22
N ASN A 13 -1.90 -10.49 16.93
CA ASN A 13 -0.82 -10.47 15.92
C ASN A 13 0.05 -11.75 15.95
N ARG A 14 -0.57 -12.90 16.07
CA ARG A 14 0.08 -14.23 16.03
C ARG A 14 -0.05 -14.85 14.64
N LYS A 15 0.64 -15.97 14.42
CA LYS A 15 0.42 -16.78 13.22
C LYS A 15 -1.05 -17.18 13.15
N THR A 16 -1.71 -16.89 12.04
CA THR A 16 -3.16 -17.02 11.86
C THR A 16 -3.46 -18.05 10.78
N ASP A 17 -4.39 -18.97 11.06
CA ASP A 17 -5.01 -19.79 10.02
C ASP A 17 -6.07 -18.94 9.29
N TRP A 18 -5.64 -18.32 8.20
CA TRP A 18 -6.50 -17.44 7.40
C TRP A 18 -7.64 -18.20 6.72
N GLY A 19 -7.47 -19.51 6.44
CA GLY A 19 -8.54 -20.31 5.87
C GLY A 19 -9.77 -20.36 6.78
N VAL A 20 -9.58 -20.58 8.08
CA VAL A 20 -10.65 -20.54 9.08
C VAL A 20 -11.36 -19.19 9.11
N ILE A 21 -10.59 -18.10 8.97
CA ILE A 21 -11.16 -16.74 8.98
C ILE A 21 -11.93 -16.45 7.69
N PHE A 22 -11.42 -16.85 6.55
CA PHE A 22 -12.12 -16.70 5.28
C PHE A 22 -13.44 -17.50 5.28
N ASP A 23 -13.43 -18.74 5.78
CA ASP A 23 -14.63 -19.56 5.90
C ASP A 23 -15.68 -18.90 6.82
N LEU A 24 -15.27 -18.36 7.96
CA LEU A 24 -16.14 -17.67 8.91
C LEU A 24 -16.92 -16.51 8.25
N PHE A 25 -16.25 -15.67 7.47
CA PHE A 25 -16.88 -14.50 6.86
C PHE A 25 -17.56 -14.81 5.54
N HIS A 26 -17.00 -15.65 4.72
CA HIS A 26 -17.51 -15.92 3.38
C HIS A 26 -18.54 -17.06 3.35
N LYS A 27 -18.25 -18.22 3.97
CA LYS A 27 -19.17 -19.38 3.99
C LYS A 27 -20.25 -19.22 5.04
N GLU A 28 -19.87 -18.95 6.29
CA GLU A 28 -20.83 -18.84 7.41
C GLU A 28 -21.57 -17.51 7.43
N ARG A 29 -21.11 -16.52 6.63
CA ARG A 29 -21.74 -15.20 6.46
C ARG A 29 -21.97 -14.46 7.78
N VAL A 30 -21.08 -14.62 8.75
CA VAL A 30 -21.17 -13.93 10.05
C VAL A 30 -21.35 -12.44 9.87
N SER A 31 -22.28 -11.84 10.62
CA SER A 31 -22.48 -10.40 10.59
C SER A 31 -21.31 -9.67 11.23
N VAL A 32 -20.60 -8.86 10.44
CA VAL A 32 -19.45 -8.09 10.91
C VAL A 32 -19.82 -7.15 12.05
N ASP A 33 -20.94 -6.43 11.92
CA ASP A 33 -21.39 -5.48 12.94
C ASP A 33 -21.76 -6.18 14.25
N LYS A 34 -22.49 -7.32 14.16
CA LYS A 34 -22.82 -8.13 15.34
C LYS A 34 -21.59 -8.72 16.00
N LEU A 35 -20.61 -9.17 15.20
CA LEU A 35 -19.35 -9.68 15.74
C LEU A 35 -18.57 -8.58 16.46
N LEU A 36 -18.29 -7.46 15.80
CA LEU A 36 -17.48 -6.36 16.36
C LEU A 36 -18.12 -5.70 17.59
N MET A 37 -19.46 -5.70 17.66
CA MET A 37 -20.19 -5.16 18.81
C MET A 37 -20.54 -6.22 19.85
N GLY A 38 -20.32 -7.49 19.54
CA GLY A 38 -20.67 -8.62 20.39
C GLY A 38 -19.68 -8.92 21.51
N PRO A 39 -20.10 -9.77 22.45
CA PRO A 39 -19.28 -10.14 23.61
C PRO A 39 -17.99 -10.87 23.23
N ASP A 40 -18.03 -11.73 22.23
CA ASP A 40 -16.85 -12.54 21.84
C ASP A 40 -15.69 -11.64 21.38
N PHE A 41 -15.96 -10.65 20.53
CA PHE A 41 -14.93 -9.71 20.08
C PHE A 41 -14.45 -8.82 21.22
N PHE A 42 -15.36 -8.41 22.09
CA PHE A 42 -15.01 -7.65 23.31
C PHE A 42 -14.02 -8.44 24.18
N GLU A 43 -14.30 -9.71 24.45
CA GLU A 43 -13.42 -10.58 25.25
C GLU A 43 -12.04 -10.77 24.59
N ILE A 44 -12.01 -11.00 23.27
CA ILE A 44 -10.78 -11.10 22.50
C ILE A 44 -9.94 -9.81 22.62
N VAL A 45 -10.58 -8.64 22.47
CA VAL A 45 -9.89 -7.35 22.60
C VAL A 45 -9.41 -7.12 24.03
N ARG A 46 -10.23 -7.48 25.04
CA ARG A 46 -9.88 -7.39 26.45
C ARG A 46 -8.67 -8.28 26.79
N GLU A 47 -8.63 -9.50 26.27
CA GLU A 47 -7.48 -10.38 26.44
C GLU A 47 -6.21 -9.79 25.83
N CYS A 48 -6.31 -9.23 24.61
CA CYS A 48 -5.19 -8.56 23.96
C CYS A 48 -4.72 -7.34 24.76
N TYR A 49 -5.65 -6.51 25.23
CA TYR A 49 -5.37 -5.36 26.07
C TYR A 49 -4.59 -5.74 27.32
N ASN A 50 -5.11 -6.68 28.10
CA ASN A 50 -4.50 -7.11 29.37
C ASN A 50 -3.08 -7.66 29.18
N ARG A 51 -2.81 -8.31 28.04
CA ARG A 51 -1.48 -8.92 27.78
C ARG A 51 -0.47 -7.96 27.17
N LYS A 52 -0.91 -7.03 26.33
CA LYS A 52 0.02 -6.23 25.52
C LYS A 52 -0.05 -4.73 25.77
N TYR A 53 -1.20 -4.21 26.20
CA TYR A 53 -1.47 -2.77 26.25
C TYR A 53 -2.13 -2.30 27.56
N PRO A 54 -1.75 -2.83 28.75
CA PRO A 54 -2.47 -2.51 30.01
C PRO A 54 -2.36 -1.06 30.45
N ASN A 55 -1.44 -0.30 29.86
CA ASN A 55 -1.11 1.08 30.28
C ASN A 55 -1.78 2.15 29.41
N ILE A 56 -2.70 1.82 28.53
CA ILE A 56 -3.44 2.76 27.69
C ILE A 56 -4.93 2.75 28.06
N VAL A 57 -5.69 3.73 27.57
CA VAL A 57 -7.13 3.80 27.83
C VAL A 57 -7.86 2.67 27.07
N PHE A 58 -8.57 1.80 27.78
CA PHE A 58 -9.23 0.62 27.19
C PHE A 58 -10.31 1.00 26.17
N SER A 59 -11.11 2.04 26.42
CA SER A 59 -12.13 2.49 25.47
C SER A 59 -11.53 2.86 24.11
N ASP A 60 -10.42 3.60 24.11
CA ASP A 60 -9.74 4.04 22.90
C ASP A 60 -9.11 2.85 22.17
N PHE A 61 -8.56 1.91 22.92
CA PHE A 61 -8.05 0.67 22.37
C PHE A 61 -9.16 -0.16 21.71
N LEU A 62 -10.30 -0.33 22.38
CA LEU A 62 -11.44 -1.07 21.84
C LEU A 62 -11.96 -0.46 20.54
N TRP A 63 -12.14 0.87 20.51
CA TRP A 63 -12.60 1.57 19.31
C TRP A 63 -11.56 1.51 18.19
N THR A 64 -10.28 1.62 18.50
CA THR A 64 -9.20 1.45 17.52
C THR A 64 -9.25 0.05 16.90
N MET A 65 -9.39 -1.00 17.71
CA MET A 65 -9.49 -2.37 17.22
C MET A 65 -10.72 -2.57 16.31
N ARG A 66 -11.87 -2.03 16.70
CA ARG A 66 -13.08 -2.03 15.85
C ARG A 66 -12.84 -1.33 14.52
N SER A 67 -12.21 -0.17 14.54
CA SER A 67 -11.91 0.61 13.33
C SER A 67 -10.96 -0.12 12.38
N ILE A 68 -9.97 -0.83 12.92
CA ILE A 68 -9.01 -1.64 12.13
C ILE A 68 -9.71 -2.84 11.48
N TYR A 69 -10.55 -3.55 12.23
CA TYR A 69 -11.11 -4.81 11.76
C TYR A 69 -12.40 -4.67 10.93
N LEU A 70 -13.11 -3.55 11.05
CA LEU A 70 -14.33 -3.32 10.30
C LEU A 70 -14.13 -3.42 8.77
N PRO A 71 -13.20 -2.67 8.16
CA PRO A 71 -12.98 -2.78 6.71
C PRO A 71 -12.41 -4.15 6.32
N LEU A 72 -11.51 -4.72 7.12
CA LEU A 72 -10.92 -6.04 6.86
C LEU A 72 -11.99 -7.14 6.78
N PHE A 73 -12.86 -7.21 7.78
CA PHE A 73 -13.91 -8.24 7.82
C PHE A 73 -15.01 -8.01 6.77
N ARG A 74 -15.29 -6.75 6.42
CA ARG A 74 -16.23 -6.44 5.32
C ARG A 74 -15.71 -6.93 3.98
N ILE A 75 -14.42 -6.76 3.69
CA ILE A 75 -13.81 -7.27 2.46
C ILE A 75 -13.89 -8.80 2.41
N MET A 76 -13.67 -9.49 3.51
CA MET A 76 -13.77 -10.95 3.56
C MET A 76 -15.20 -11.50 3.33
N LYS A 77 -16.21 -10.64 3.36
CA LYS A 77 -17.59 -11.01 2.99
C LYS A 77 -17.93 -10.80 1.52
N MET A 78 -17.04 -10.18 0.76
CA MET A 78 -17.29 -9.91 -0.65
C MET A 78 -17.30 -11.22 -1.44
N ASP A 79 -18.24 -11.34 -2.35
CA ASP A 79 -18.22 -12.40 -3.34
C ASP A 79 -17.17 -12.07 -4.40
N VAL A 80 -16.31 -13.02 -4.70
CA VAL A 80 -15.29 -12.87 -5.73
C VAL A 80 -15.64 -13.78 -6.90
N PRO A 81 -15.79 -13.25 -8.13
CA PRO A 81 -16.08 -14.06 -9.29
C PRO A 81 -14.95 -15.07 -9.53
N LYS A 82 -15.29 -16.28 -9.96
CA LYS A 82 -14.31 -17.29 -10.32
C LYS A 82 -13.51 -16.84 -11.54
N ALA A 83 -12.19 -16.95 -11.43
CA ALA A 83 -11.25 -16.64 -12.51
C ALA A 83 -10.07 -17.62 -12.45
N ASP A 84 -9.35 -17.75 -13.58
CA ASP A 84 -8.16 -18.61 -13.65
C ASP A 84 -6.96 -17.97 -12.95
N LEU A 85 -6.89 -16.63 -12.96
CA LEU A 85 -5.84 -15.84 -12.34
C LEU A 85 -6.46 -14.61 -11.65
N TYR A 86 -6.00 -14.32 -10.45
CA TYR A 86 -6.24 -13.04 -9.78
C TYR A 86 -4.96 -12.23 -9.79
N HIS A 87 -5.07 -10.98 -10.24
CA HIS A 87 -3.96 -10.03 -10.24
C HIS A 87 -4.26 -8.86 -9.30
N CYS A 88 -3.48 -8.75 -8.24
CA CYS A 88 -3.55 -7.65 -7.28
C CYS A 88 -2.41 -6.67 -7.55
N VAL A 89 -2.74 -5.39 -7.73
CA VAL A 89 -1.74 -4.33 -8.00
C VAL A 89 -1.11 -3.75 -6.73
N ALA A 90 -1.45 -4.32 -5.58
CA ALA A 90 -0.87 -4.02 -4.27
C ALA A 90 -1.15 -5.17 -3.31
N THR A 91 -0.43 -5.22 -2.21
CA THR A 91 -0.78 -6.00 -1.03
C THR A 91 -1.95 -5.35 -0.25
N GLY A 92 -2.00 -5.40 1.06
CA GLY A 92 -3.07 -4.77 1.84
C GLY A 92 -4.44 -5.41 1.57
N TYR A 93 -5.47 -4.61 1.43
CA TYR A 93 -6.84 -5.10 1.24
C TYR A 93 -7.04 -5.86 -0.08
N ALA A 94 -6.40 -5.42 -1.16
CA ALA A 94 -6.43 -6.14 -2.44
C ALA A 94 -5.78 -7.51 -2.31
N GLY A 95 -4.62 -7.59 -1.65
CA GLY A 95 -3.93 -8.84 -1.38
C GLY A 95 -4.72 -9.80 -0.49
N VAL A 96 -5.46 -9.28 0.50
CA VAL A 96 -6.38 -10.09 1.32
C VAL A 96 -7.50 -10.68 0.46
N LEU A 97 -8.11 -9.87 -0.41
CA LEU A 97 -9.18 -10.32 -1.31
C LEU A 97 -8.67 -11.38 -2.30
N GLY A 98 -7.50 -11.15 -2.92
CA GLY A 98 -6.85 -12.11 -3.80
C GLY A 98 -6.49 -13.41 -3.09
N SER A 99 -5.99 -13.33 -1.86
CA SER A 99 -5.69 -14.50 -1.02
C SER A 99 -6.94 -15.32 -0.70
N MET A 100 -8.05 -14.65 -0.41
CA MET A 100 -9.35 -15.27 -0.18
C MET A 100 -9.87 -15.93 -1.47
N ALA A 101 -9.79 -15.24 -2.60
CA ALA A 101 -10.19 -15.77 -3.91
C ALA A 101 -9.43 -17.05 -4.26
N LYS A 102 -8.10 -17.04 -4.10
CA LYS A 102 -7.26 -18.23 -4.26
C LYS A 102 -7.67 -19.36 -3.34
N HIS A 103 -7.97 -19.06 -2.06
CA HIS A 103 -8.41 -20.07 -1.09
C HIS A 103 -9.68 -20.80 -1.55
N PHE A 104 -10.69 -20.07 -2.09
CA PHE A 104 -11.96 -20.68 -2.48
C PHE A 104 -11.98 -21.28 -3.87
N HIS A 105 -11.21 -20.73 -4.80
CA HIS A 105 -11.24 -21.14 -6.20
C HIS A 105 -10.03 -21.96 -6.65
N GLY A 106 -8.94 -22.00 -5.85
CA GLY A 106 -7.71 -22.70 -6.20
C GLY A 106 -6.94 -22.07 -7.36
N SER A 107 -7.29 -20.82 -7.74
CA SER A 107 -6.70 -20.10 -8.86
C SER A 107 -5.33 -19.51 -8.52
N SER A 108 -4.55 -19.17 -9.55
CA SER A 108 -3.27 -18.48 -9.35
C SER A 108 -3.45 -17.05 -8.84
N LEU A 109 -2.49 -16.58 -8.04
CA LEU A 109 -2.46 -15.22 -7.50
C LEU A 109 -1.14 -14.53 -7.85
N LEU A 110 -1.24 -13.47 -8.65
CA LEU A 110 -0.15 -12.55 -8.97
C LEU A 110 -0.32 -11.26 -8.16
N ILE A 111 0.76 -10.80 -7.55
CA ILE A 111 0.81 -9.49 -6.91
C ILE A 111 1.86 -8.64 -7.62
N SER A 112 1.49 -7.42 -8.05
CA SER A 112 2.41 -6.46 -8.65
C SER A 112 2.43 -5.19 -7.79
N GLU A 113 3.57 -4.90 -7.16
CA GLU A 113 3.75 -3.69 -6.38
C GLU A 113 4.61 -2.67 -7.13
N HIS A 114 4.01 -1.52 -7.47
CA HIS A 114 4.75 -0.36 -7.99
C HIS A 114 5.39 0.45 -6.86
N GLY A 115 4.68 0.61 -5.75
CA GLY A 115 5.18 1.07 -4.46
C GLY A 115 5.02 -0.04 -3.43
N ILE A 116 5.79 -0.02 -2.36
CA ILE A 116 5.68 -1.02 -1.29
C ILE A 116 4.60 -0.57 -0.31
N TYR A 117 3.40 -1.14 -0.44
CA TYR A 117 2.21 -0.78 0.34
C TYR A 117 2.48 -0.59 1.84
N THR A 118 3.23 -1.51 2.45
CA THR A 118 3.54 -1.45 3.88
C THR A 118 4.34 -0.20 4.23
N ARG A 119 5.31 0.19 3.39
CA ARG A 119 6.14 1.38 3.61
C ARG A 119 5.33 2.67 3.41
N GLU A 120 4.51 2.71 2.39
CA GLU A 120 3.64 3.87 2.13
C GLU A 120 2.65 4.08 3.29
N ARG A 121 2.01 3.01 3.78
CA ARG A 121 1.12 3.09 4.94
C ARG A 121 1.84 3.47 6.23
N GLU A 122 3.05 2.96 6.44
CA GLU A 122 3.88 3.32 7.60
C GLU A 122 4.19 4.82 7.60
N GLU A 123 4.63 5.37 6.46
CA GLU A 123 4.92 6.81 6.34
C GLU A 123 3.66 7.67 6.53
N GLU A 124 2.53 7.30 5.94
CA GLU A 124 1.27 8.01 6.11
C GLU A 124 0.82 8.01 7.58
N LEU A 125 0.89 6.86 8.25
CA LEU A 125 0.50 6.72 9.66
C LEU A 125 1.43 7.49 10.59
N ILE A 126 2.74 7.55 10.29
CA ILE A 126 3.69 8.35 11.06
C ILE A 126 3.34 9.84 10.96
N LYS A 127 2.99 10.31 9.76
CA LYS A 127 2.62 11.72 9.51
C LYS A 127 1.19 12.07 9.96
N ALA A 128 0.31 11.08 10.14
CA ALA A 128 -1.09 11.30 10.45
C ALA A 128 -1.32 11.94 11.84
N ASP A 129 -2.20 12.94 11.90
CA ASP A 129 -2.59 13.62 13.14
C ASP A 129 -3.79 12.96 13.84
N TRP A 130 -4.60 12.18 13.10
CA TRP A 130 -5.81 11.51 13.60
C TRP A 130 -5.50 10.27 14.45
N VAL A 131 -4.28 9.71 14.36
CA VAL A 131 -3.83 8.58 15.18
C VAL A 131 -2.55 8.94 15.92
N LYS A 132 -2.47 8.63 17.22
CA LYS A 132 -1.36 9.08 18.09
C LYS A 132 -0.74 7.93 18.88
N GLY A 133 0.52 8.11 19.25
CA GLY A 133 1.23 7.23 20.17
C GLY A 133 1.26 5.77 19.71
N VAL A 134 1.00 4.86 20.64
CA VAL A 134 1.03 3.40 20.42
C VAL A 134 0.04 2.95 19.33
N TYR A 135 -1.03 3.68 19.09
CA TYR A 135 -2.01 3.33 18.08
C TYR A 135 -1.45 3.37 16.66
N LYS A 136 -0.46 4.23 16.37
CA LYS A 136 0.27 4.20 15.09
C LYS A 136 0.90 2.83 14.84
N ASN A 137 1.59 2.30 15.83
CA ASN A 137 2.23 1.00 15.73
C ASN A 137 1.20 -0.13 15.54
N ILE A 138 0.05 -0.07 16.23
CA ILE A 138 -1.01 -1.05 16.07
C ILE A 138 -1.54 -1.07 14.62
N TRP A 139 -1.76 0.08 14.01
CA TRP A 139 -2.16 0.19 12.61
C TRP A 139 -1.08 -0.33 11.65
N ILE A 140 0.18 0.05 11.85
CA ILE A 140 1.32 -0.39 11.04
C ILE A 140 1.45 -1.91 11.07
N GLU A 141 1.37 -2.52 12.25
CA GLU A 141 1.43 -3.99 12.40
C GLU A 141 0.29 -4.70 11.66
N ARG A 142 -0.89 -4.08 11.56
CA ARG A 142 -2.00 -4.63 10.76
C ARG A 142 -1.72 -4.57 9.27
N CYS A 143 -1.15 -3.46 8.78
CA CYS A 143 -0.73 -3.36 7.39
C CYS A 143 0.32 -4.40 7.04
N LYS A 144 1.32 -4.59 7.90
CA LYS A 144 2.35 -5.64 7.76
C LYS A 144 1.73 -7.04 7.69
N LYS A 145 0.76 -7.33 8.57
CA LYS A 145 0.10 -8.64 8.60
C LYS A 145 -0.70 -8.93 7.33
N MET A 146 -1.38 -7.94 6.76
CA MET A 146 -2.08 -8.08 5.47
C MET A 146 -1.10 -8.33 4.32
N SER A 147 0.01 -7.61 4.28
CA SER A 147 1.05 -7.81 3.25
C SER A 147 1.70 -9.18 3.38
N PHE A 148 2.01 -9.62 4.60
CA PHE A 148 2.56 -10.95 4.85
C PHE A 148 1.61 -12.07 4.38
N LEU A 149 0.30 -11.96 4.66
CA LEU A 149 -0.70 -12.90 4.13
C LEU A 149 -0.66 -12.93 2.58
N ALA A 150 -0.64 -11.77 1.95
CA ALA A 150 -0.64 -11.65 0.51
C ALA A 150 0.61 -12.32 -0.10
N TYR A 151 1.79 -12.06 0.46
CA TYR A 151 3.06 -12.68 0.03
C TYR A 151 3.05 -14.21 0.25
N GLU A 152 2.53 -14.67 1.40
CA GLU A 152 2.41 -16.11 1.69
C GLU A 152 1.57 -16.81 0.63
N LYS A 153 0.43 -16.22 0.25
CA LYS A 153 -0.55 -16.83 -0.67
C LYS A 153 -0.24 -16.62 -2.15
N ALA A 154 0.51 -15.58 -2.51
CA ALA A 154 0.89 -15.33 -3.89
C ALA A 154 1.70 -16.48 -4.49
N ASP A 155 1.52 -16.72 -5.80
CA ASP A 155 2.41 -17.60 -6.58
C ASP A 155 3.62 -16.81 -7.08
N ILE A 156 3.37 -15.57 -7.53
CA ILE A 156 4.41 -14.64 -8.01
C ILE A 156 4.13 -13.26 -7.42
N VAL A 157 5.21 -12.57 -7.05
CA VAL A 157 5.18 -11.17 -6.59
C VAL A 157 6.16 -10.38 -7.46
N THR A 158 5.69 -9.33 -8.12
CA THR A 158 6.54 -8.49 -8.96
C THR A 158 6.72 -7.10 -8.39
N CYS A 159 7.85 -6.50 -8.71
CA CYS A 159 8.17 -5.10 -8.38
C CYS A 159 8.98 -4.46 -9.52
N LEU A 160 9.22 -3.14 -9.44
CA LEU A 160 9.82 -2.39 -10.55
C LEU A 160 11.35 -2.42 -10.58
N TYR A 161 12.03 -2.65 -9.44
CA TYR A 161 13.48 -2.55 -9.32
C TYR A 161 14.04 -3.35 -8.13
N GLU A 162 15.33 -3.67 -8.14
CA GLU A 162 15.99 -4.55 -7.18
C GLU A 162 15.83 -4.09 -5.70
N ARG A 163 15.87 -2.79 -5.42
CA ARG A 163 15.67 -2.31 -4.05
C ARG A 163 14.25 -2.61 -3.54
N ALA A 164 13.23 -2.54 -4.42
CA ALA A 164 11.87 -2.91 -4.06
C ALA A 164 11.78 -4.42 -3.78
N LYS A 165 12.44 -5.27 -4.60
CA LYS A 165 12.55 -6.71 -4.34
C LYS A 165 13.16 -6.98 -2.96
N SER A 166 14.27 -6.34 -2.63
CA SER A 166 14.90 -6.48 -1.29
C SER A 166 13.94 -6.12 -0.16
N LEU A 167 13.17 -5.03 -0.33
CA LEU A 167 12.16 -4.62 0.66
C LEU A 167 11.02 -5.62 0.80
N GLN A 168 10.55 -6.23 -0.30
CA GLN A 168 9.54 -7.29 -0.25
C GLN A 168 10.04 -8.49 0.55
N ILE A 169 11.30 -8.90 0.34
CA ILE A 169 11.92 -9.99 1.10
C ILE A 169 12.06 -9.63 2.58
N GLU A 170 12.53 -8.42 2.91
CA GLU A 170 12.61 -7.90 4.28
C GLU A 170 11.24 -7.91 4.99
N LEU A 171 10.15 -7.70 4.23
CA LEU A 171 8.77 -7.73 4.72
C LEU A 171 8.15 -9.14 4.76
N GLY A 172 8.93 -10.18 4.45
CA GLY A 172 8.54 -11.57 4.57
C GLY A 172 8.04 -12.24 3.30
N CYS A 173 8.26 -11.63 2.12
CA CYS A 173 8.00 -12.32 0.86
C CYS A 173 9.09 -13.37 0.62
N PRO A 174 8.74 -14.65 0.29
CA PRO A 174 9.73 -15.63 -0.11
C PRO A 174 10.49 -15.18 -1.37
N GLU A 175 11.81 -15.27 -1.33
CA GLU A 175 12.67 -14.78 -2.43
C GLU A 175 12.35 -15.43 -3.77
N GLU A 176 12.09 -16.73 -3.75
CA GLU A 176 11.76 -17.52 -4.94
C GLU A 176 10.45 -17.09 -5.63
N LYS A 177 9.60 -16.33 -4.96
CA LYS A 177 8.37 -15.77 -5.54
C LYS A 177 8.56 -14.36 -6.10
N THR A 178 9.66 -13.69 -5.77
CA THR A 178 9.87 -12.29 -6.15
C THR A 178 10.56 -12.15 -7.51
N GLN A 179 10.05 -11.25 -8.35
CA GLN A 179 10.59 -10.97 -9.67
C GLN A 179 10.60 -9.47 -9.95
N VAL A 180 11.70 -8.96 -10.48
CA VAL A 180 11.76 -7.58 -10.97
C VAL A 180 11.19 -7.51 -12.38
N THR A 181 10.20 -6.64 -12.56
CA THR A 181 9.52 -6.37 -13.84
C THR A 181 9.49 -4.85 -14.04
N PRO A 182 10.53 -4.24 -14.63
CA PRO A 182 10.60 -2.80 -14.81
C PRO A 182 9.48 -2.27 -15.70
N ASN A 183 9.10 -1.01 -15.49
CA ASN A 183 8.27 -0.30 -16.45
C ASN A 183 9.01 -0.14 -17.78
N GLY A 184 8.26 -0.09 -18.87
CA GLY A 184 8.76 0.12 -20.22
C GLY A 184 8.01 1.26 -20.91
N VAL A 185 8.61 1.75 -21.97
CA VAL A 185 8.02 2.74 -22.89
C VAL A 185 8.14 2.18 -24.30
N ASP A 186 7.11 2.36 -25.11
CA ASP A 186 7.16 2.04 -26.53
C ASP A 186 7.78 3.22 -27.30
N PRO A 187 9.02 3.13 -27.79
CA PRO A 187 9.69 4.23 -28.49
C PRO A 187 9.00 4.60 -29.80
N SER A 188 8.30 3.68 -30.45
CA SER A 188 7.63 3.93 -31.74
C SER A 188 6.60 5.06 -31.68
N ARG A 189 6.04 5.30 -30.49
CA ARG A 189 5.12 6.42 -30.23
C ARG A 189 5.75 7.79 -30.39
N PHE A 190 7.07 7.88 -30.40
CA PHE A 190 7.85 9.12 -30.43
C PHE A 190 8.65 9.30 -31.72
N GLU A 191 8.64 8.34 -32.64
CA GLU A 191 9.46 8.36 -33.88
C GLU A 191 9.14 9.51 -34.82
N ASN A 192 7.88 9.99 -34.82
CA ASN A 192 7.40 11.04 -35.72
C ASN A 192 7.24 12.39 -35.02
N LEU A 193 7.85 12.59 -33.85
CA LEU A 193 7.78 13.88 -33.17
C LEU A 193 8.63 14.95 -33.88
N VAL A 194 8.00 16.09 -34.14
CA VAL A 194 8.66 17.26 -34.73
C VAL A 194 9.16 18.17 -33.61
N VAL A 195 10.42 18.61 -33.71
CA VAL A 195 10.97 19.59 -32.77
C VAL A 195 10.23 20.92 -32.93
N LEU A 196 9.71 21.44 -31.81
CA LEU A 196 9.00 22.73 -31.83
C LEU A 196 9.90 23.87 -32.25
N PRO A 197 9.42 24.81 -33.08
CA PRO A 197 10.21 25.97 -33.54
C PRO A 197 10.87 26.78 -32.40
N GLN A 198 10.19 26.88 -31.25
CA GLN A 198 10.71 27.56 -30.06
C GLN A 198 11.95 26.88 -29.43
N MET A 199 12.27 25.64 -29.83
CA MET A 199 13.43 24.88 -29.36
C MET A 199 14.54 24.83 -30.43
N GLN A 200 14.38 25.53 -31.56
CA GLN A 200 15.36 25.63 -32.62
C GLN A 200 16.21 26.90 -32.43
N ASP A 201 16.84 27.06 -31.30
CA ASP A 201 17.74 28.15 -30.96
C ASP A 201 19.10 27.60 -30.47
N ASP A 202 20.07 28.46 -30.21
CA ASP A 202 21.40 28.06 -29.71
C ASP A 202 21.43 27.68 -28.23
N LYS A 203 20.26 27.35 -27.63
CA LYS A 203 20.14 27.01 -26.22
C LYS A 203 20.05 25.51 -26.03
N VAL A 204 20.51 25.07 -24.87
CA VAL A 204 20.31 23.70 -24.42
C VAL A 204 19.01 23.63 -23.65
N HIS A 205 18.01 23.01 -24.24
CA HIS A 205 16.69 22.82 -23.64
C HIS A 205 16.66 21.56 -22.76
N VAL A 206 16.34 21.76 -21.49
CA VAL A 206 16.14 20.69 -20.51
C VAL A 206 14.65 20.61 -20.20
N GLY A 207 14.04 19.46 -20.46
CA GLY A 207 12.62 19.20 -20.19
C GLY A 207 12.41 18.34 -18.96
N ALA A 208 11.38 18.67 -18.16
CA ALA A 208 10.87 17.85 -17.09
C ALA A 208 9.36 17.68 -17.25
N ILE A 209 8.88 16.43 -17.29
CA ILE A 209 7.45 16.12 -17.35
C ILE A 209 7.08 15.46 -16.03
N LEU A 210 6.29 16.17 -15.19
CA LEU A 210 5.94 15.72 -13.85
C LEU A 210 4.73 16.49 -13.30
N ARG A 211 4.08 15.94 -12.28
CA ARG A 211 3.10 16.68 -11.49
C ARG A 211 3.81 17.68 -10.58
N VAL A 212 3.33 18.92 -10.52
CA VAL A 212 3.94 19.96 -9.67
C VAL A 212 3.42 19.81 -8.25
N THR A 213 4.01 18.88 -7.50
CA THR A 213 3.63 18.52 -6.13
C THR A 213 4.85 18.39 -5.23
N PRO A 214 4.71 18.52 -3.89
CA PRO A 214 5.82 18.43 -2.94
C PRO A 214 6.65 17.15 -3.06
N ILE A 215 6.00 16.02 -3.33
CA ILE A 215 6.69 14.71 -3.47
C ILE A 215 7.66 14.67 -4.66
N LYS A 216 7.47 15.54 -5.66
CA LYS A 216 8.37 15.66 -6.82
C LYS A 216 9.52 16.63 -6.60
N ASP A 217 9.50 17.35 -5.49
CA ASP A 217 10.53 18.32 -5.07
C ASP A 217 10.95 19.29 -6.16
N VAL A 218 9.95 19.88 -6.82
CA VAL A 218 10.14 20.80 -7.95
C VAL A 218 10.95 22.02 -7.54
N LYS A 219 10.81 22.49 -6.30
CA LYS A 219 11.59 23.62 -5.76
C LYS A 219 13.09 23.35 -5.77
N THR A 220 13.52 22.15 -5.36
CA THR A 220 14.94 21.77 -5.42
C THR A 220 15.42 21.68 -6.87
N MET A 221 14.61 21.15 -7.79
CA MET A 221 14.94 21.11 -9.21
C MET A 221 15.14 22.53 -9.78
N ILE A 222 14.24 23.46 -9.49
CA ILE A 222 14.36 24.88 -9.96
C ILE A 222 15.63 25.52 -9.39
N ARG A 223 15.91 25.34 -8.10
CA ARG A 223 17.13 25.90 -7.46
C ARG A 223 18.40 25.28 -8.04
N ALA A 224 18.43 23.97 -8.24
CA ALA A 224 19.56 23.27 -8.86
C ALA A 224 19.80 23.77 -10.28
N PHE A 225 18.72 23.95 -11.07
CA PHE A 225 18.80 24.48 -12.41
C PHE A 225 19.29 25.95 -12.44
N ALA A 226 18.81 26.79 -11.54
CA ALA A 226 19.28 28.16 -11.41
C ALA A 226 20.78 28.25 -11.11
N TYR A 227 21.29 27.31 -10.26
CA TYR A 227 22.74 27.19 -10.01
C TYR A 227 23.52 26.76 -11.28
N ALA A 228 23.02 25.74 -11.98
CA ALA A 228 23.63 25.26 -13.21
C ALA A 228 23.66 26.34 -14.30
N LYS A 229 22.58 27.11 -14.43
CA LYS A 229 22.48 28.22 -15.41
C LYS A 229 23.52 29.33 -15.21
N LYS A 230 23.99 29.56 -13.96
CA LYS A 230 25.09 30.51 -13.70
C LYS A 230 26.40 30.06 -14.34
N LYS A 231 26.62 28.74 -14.49
CA LYS A 231 27.82 28.17 -15.13
C LYS A 231 27.65 27.95 -16.63
N ALA A 232 26.41 27.73 -17.07
CA ALA A 232 26.06 27.50 -18.47
C ALA A 232 24.83 28.36 -18.85
N PRO A 233 25.01 29.63 -19.25
CA PRO A 233 23.91 30.59 -19.50
C PRO A 233 22.96 30.18 -20.64
N SER A 234 23.42 29.30 -21.54
CA SER A 234 22.60 28.77 -22.64
C SER A 234 21.51 27.78 -22.20
N LEU A 235 21.52 27.33 -20.94
CA LEU A 235 20.51 26.41 -20.42
C LEU A 235 19.12 27.05 -20.34
N LYS A 236 18.07 26.30 -20.71
CA LYS A 236 16.66 26.69 -20.57
C LYS A 236 15.88 25.51 -20.01
N LEU A 237 15.11 25.73 -18.94
CA LEU A 237 14.29 24.71 -18.31
C LEU A 237 12.84 24.85 -18.73
N TRP A 238 12.23 23.71 -19.09
CA TRP A 238 10.82 23.55 -19.33
C TRP A 238 10.26 22.58 -18.33
N ILE A 239 9.27 23.00 -17.55
CA ILE A 239 8.55 22.13 -16.62
C ILE A 239 7.12 22.01 -17.13
N MET A 240 6.69 20.79 -17.45
CA MET A 240 5.40 20.48 -18.03
C MET A 240 4.66 19.48 -17.15
N GLY A 241 3.40 19.76 -16.87
CA GLY A 241 2.52 18.88 -16.13
C GLY A 241 1.45 19.61 -15.32
N PRO A 242 0.52 18.85 -14.69
CA PRO A 242 -0.58 19.41 -13.93
C PRO A 242 -0.11 20.15 -12.67
N THR A 243 -0.86 21.19 -12.30
CA THR A 243 -0.59 22.07 -11.14
C THR A 243 -1.78 22.14 -10.17
N ASP A 244 -2.83 21.37 -10.44
CA ASP A 244 -4.11 21.40 -9.75
C ASP A 244 -4.19 20.47 -8.51
N GLU A 245 -3.23 19.56 -8.35
CA GLU A 245 -3.16 18.70 -7.16
C GLU A 245 -2.76 19.46 -5.88
N ASP A 246 -1.91 20.49 -6.02
CA ASP A 246 -1.44 21.35 -4.92
C ASP A 246 -1.15 22.75 -5.49
N GLU A 247 -2.21 23.55 -5.57
CA GLU A 247 -2.13 24.91 -6.16
C GLU A 247 -1.21 25.85 -5.38
N GLU A 248 -1.12 25.68 -4.05
CA GLU A 248 -0.27 26.52 -3.21
C GLU A 248 1.21 26.24 -3.52
N TYR A 249 1.59 24.96 -3.54
CA TYR A 249 2.93 24.55 -3.91
C TYR A 249 3.30 24.96 -5.33
N ALA A 250 2.36 24.82 -6.27
CA ALA A 250 2.58 25.23 -7.66
C ALA A 250 2.81 26.76 -7.79
N LYS A 251 2.06 27.59 -7.06
CA LYS A 251 2.28 29.05 -7.00
C LYS A 251 3.64 29.41 -6.43
N GLU A 252 4.08 28.71 -5.38
CA GLU A 252 5.42 28.92 -4.81
C GLU A 252 6.54 28.53 -5.79
N CYS A 253 6.31 27.50 -6.62
CA CYS A 253 7.25 27.12 -7.68
C CYS A 253 7.35 28.17 -8.79
#